data_a18f8b3b8fea095df23122aab0cf045b
#
_entry.id   a18f8b3b8fea095df23122aab0cf045b
#
_cell.length_a   1.000
_cell.length_b   1.000
_cell.length_c   1.000
_cell.angle_alpha   90.00
_cell.angle_beta   90.00
_cell.angle_gamma   90.00
#
_symmetry.space_group_name_H-M   'P 1'
#
loop_
_entity.id
_entity.type
_entity.pdbx_description
1 polymer ?
#
loop_
_entity_poly.entity_id
_entity_poly.type
_entity_poly.pdbx_seq_one_letter_code
_entity_poly.pdbx_strand_id
1 'polypeptide(L)'
;VGNVDILISGKDTVNIEGIIETLDAKVFYEFLTTEVGETLPQGSGTIISYNLNIPIRGQALFQNSQIDAKVGGELNLNQIGNQDMNFGGEIFVDDGNVFAYMDNFKGLQGHISFDNKGFNPVMNLVAHTDIDDERINLRIIGSMTDLDIVLESASGFSESDILELLTWGNRFEDQGMSSTGFGTQT
;
A
#
# COMPACT_ATOMS: atom_id res chain seq x y z
N VAL A 1 -9.38 12.13 -12.54
CA VAL A 1 -10.02 13.47 -12.59
C VAL A 1 -9.86 14.13 -11.23
N GLY A 2 -9.57 15.42 -11.20
CA GLY A 2 -9.39 16.18 -9.97
C GLY A 2 -9.42 17.67 -10.22
N ASN A 3 -9.35 18.45 -9.15
CA ASN A 3 -9.23 19.90 -9.19
C ASN A 3 -7.82 20.29 -8.72
N VAL A 4 -7.25 21.29 -9.37
CA VAL A 4 -5.92 21.80 -9.03
C VAL A 4 -6.00 23.30 -8.85
N ASP A 5 -5.57 23.75 -7.67
CA ASP A 5 -5.40 25.17 -7.35
C ASP A 5 -3.97 25.36 -6.82
N ILE A 6 -3.10 25.87 -7.66
CA ILE A 6 -1.67 26.00 -7.39
C ILE A 6 -1.22 27.45 -7.63
N LEU A 7 -0.54 28.01 -6.64
CA LEU A 7 0.18 29.25 -6.72
C LEU A 7 1.69 28.96 -6.89
N ILE A 8 2.28 29.55 -7.93
CA ILE A 8 3.72 29.53 -8.15
C ILE A 8 4.27 30.95 -7.96
N SER A 9 5.21 31.10 -7.05
CA SER A 9 5.79 32.42 -6.71
C SER A 9 7.29 32.32 -6.47
N GLY A 10 7.99 33.46 -6.56
CA GLY A 10 9.41 33.54 -6.25
C GLY A 10 10.27 33.92 -7.46
N LYS A 11 11.55 34.14 -7.21
CA LYS A 11 12.55 34.54 -8.23
C LYS A 11 13.79 33.67 -8.14
N ASP A 12 14.47 33.66 -7.01
CA ASP A 12 15.65 32.84 -6.75
C ASP A 12 15.27 31.47 -6.15
N THR A 13 14.20 31.44 -5.36
CA THR A 13 13.54 30.24 -4.91
C THR A 13 12.12 30.26 -5.45
N VAL A 14 11.72 29.20 -6.14
CA VAL A 14 10.34 29.01 -6.61
C VAL A 14 9.55 28.28 -5.53
N ASN A 15 8.49 28.89 -5.04
CA ASN A 15 7.55 28.26 -4.12
C ASN A 15 6.32 27.78 -4.90
N ILE A 16 5.98 26.54 -4.72
CA ILE A 16 4.79 25.89 -5.29
C ILE A 16 3.88 25.50 -4.13
N GLU A 17 2.75 26.20 -4.01
CA GLU A 17 1.81 26.00 -2.91
C GLU A 17 0.42 25.76 -3.47
N GLY A 18 -0.36 24.93 -2.79
CA GLY A 18 -1.74 24.76 -3.18
C GLY A 18 -2.37 23.43 -2.85
N ILE A 19 -3.49 23.18 -3.51
CA ILE A 19 -4.33 21.99 -3.32
C ILE A 19 -4.43 21.22 -4.64
N ILE A 20 -4.20 19.90 -4.56
CA ILE A 20 -4.41 18.96 -5.65
C ILE A 20 -5.50 17.98 -5.22
N GLU A 21 -6.75 18.35 -5.39
CA GLU A 21 -7.88 17.50 -5.04
C GLU A 21 -8.02 16.35 -6.04
N THR A 22 -8.00 15.14 -5.54
CA THR A 22 -8.14 13.92 -6.35
C THR A 22 -9.55 13.36 -6.17
N LEU A 23 -10.34 13.36 -7.26
CA LEU A 23 -11.72 12.86 -7.28
C LEU A 23 -11.84 11.45 -7.85
N ASP A 24 -11.00 11.15 -8.84
CA ASP A 24 -10.94 9.85 -9.51
C ASP A 24 -9.51 9.68 -10.03
N ALA A 25 -8.77 8.77 -9.42
CA ALA A 25 -7.38 8.53 -9.75
C ALA A 25 -7.05 7.05 -9.79
N LYS A 26 -6.07 6.73 -10.60
CA LYS A 26 -5.45 5.41 -10.62
C LYS A 26 -3.95 5.59 -10.50
N VAL A 27 -3.39 5.07 -9.41
CA VAL A 27 -1.97 5.16 -9.10
C VAL A 27 -1.35 3.77 -9.29
N PHE A 28 -0.35 3.71 -10.15
CA PHE A 28 0.47 2.52 -10.37
C PHE A 28 1.86 2.80 -9.82
N TYR A 29 2.27 2.09 -8.78
CA TYR A 29 3.59 2.25 -8.20
C TYR A 29 4.11 0.90 -7.70
N GLU A 30 5.23 0.45 -8.25
CA GLU A 30 5.92 -0.75 -7.78
C GLU A 30 6.93 -0.38 -6.69
N PHE A 31 6.85 -1.07 -5.56
CA PHE A 31 7.87 -0.97 -4.52
C PHE A 31 9.11 -1.76 -4.97
N LEU A 32 9.96 -1.10 -5.76
CA LEU A 32 11.23 -1.69 -6.16
C LEU A 32 12.14 -1.75 -4.93
N THR A 33 12.61 -2.93 -4.61
CA THR A 33 13.61 -3.18 -3.55
C THR A 33 15.03 -2.72 -3.95
N THR A 34 15.15 -2.06 -5.08
CA THR A 34 16.42 -1.53 -5.55
C THR A 34 16.55 -0.11 -5.02
N GLU A 35 17.57 0.15 -4.24
CA GLU A 35 18.01 1.50 -3.92
C GLU A 35 18.33 2.22 -5.24
N VAL A 36 17.36 2.89 -5.81
CA VAL A 36 17.61 3.84 -6.88
C VAL A 36 18.11 5.12 -6.22
N GLY A 37 19.38 5.13 -5.95
CA GLY A 37 20.12 6.36 -5.70
C GLY A 37 20.18 7.18 -6.98
N GLU A 38 19.04 7.66 -7.47
CA GLU A 38 19.02 8.75 -8.42
C GLU A 38 19.39 10.02 -7.68
N THR A 39 20.70 10.26 -7.60
CA THR A 39 21.19 11.62 -7.38
C THR A 39 20.69 12.44 -8.58
N LEU A 40 19.62 13.20 -8.36
CA LEU A 40 19.23 14.25 -9.29
C LEU A 40 20.47 15.09 -9.58
N PRO A 41 20.79 15.40 -10.85
CA PRO A 41 21.96 16.17 -11.17
C PRO A 41 21.91 17.48 -10.37
N GLN A 42 22.92 17.73 -9.55
CA GLN A 42 23.14 19.02 -8.90
C GLN A 42 23.53 20.02 -9.98
N GLY A 43 22.57 20.48 -10.74
CA GLY A 43 22.71 21.67 -11.56
C GLY A 43 22.66 22.89 -10.65
N SER A 44 23.32 23.97 -11.02
CA SER A 44 23.12 25.33 -10.49
C SER A 44 21.68 25.78 -10.85
N GLY A 45 20.69 25.08 -10.33
CA GLY A 45 19.28 25.20 -10.66
C GLY A 45 18.56 26.06 -9.65
N THR A 46 17.43 26.55 -10.06
CA THR A 46 16.44 27.23 -9.23
C THR A 46 16.10 26.34 -8.03
N ILE A 47 16.19 26.87 -6.84
CA ILE A 47 15.73 26.20 -5.62
C ILE A 47 14.21 26.14 -5.66
N ILE A 48 13.63 24.96 -5.40
CA ILE A 48 12.19 24.77 -5.40
C ILE A 48 11.72 24.35 -4.00
N SER A 49 10.68 24.99 -3.52
CA SER A 49 9.97 24.61 -2.28
C SER A 49 8.56 24.18 -2.61
N TYR A 50 8.07 23.16 -1.94
CA TYR A 50 6.70 22.64 -2.11
C TYR A 50 5.93 22.75 -0.79
N ASN A 51 4.68 23.17 -0.88
CA ASN A 51 3.70 23.10 0.20
C ASN A 51 2.35 22.71 -0.41
N LEU A 52 2.14 21.41 -0.57
CA LEU A 52 1.00 20.86 -1.29
C LEU A 52 0.12 20.04 -0.36
N ASN A 53 -1.18 20.33 -0.40
CA ASN A 53 -2.22 19.52 0.22
C ASN A 53 -2.92 18.70 -0.88
N ILE A 54 -3.05 17.39 -0.66
CA ILE A 54 -3.60 16.45 -1.63
C ILE A 54 -4.74 15.67 -0.98
N PRO A 55 -5.96 16.25 -0.90
CA PRO A 55 -7.13 15.51 -0.47
C PRO A 55 -7.52 14.47 -1.53
N ILE A 56 -7.64 13.22 -1.09
CA ILE A 56 -8.06 12.09 -1.90
C ILE A 56 -9.55 11.86 -1.63
N ARG A 57 -10.38 12.44 -2.49
CA ARG A 57 -11.84 12.34 -2.40
C ARG A 57 -12.38 11.53 -3.57
N GLY A 58 -13.35 10.69 -3.29
CA GLY A 58 -13.94 9.84 -4.32
C GLY A 58 -13.25 8.49 -4.44
N GLN A 59 -13.04 8.01 -5.66
CA GLN A 59 -12.49 6.67 -5.91
C GLN A 59 -11.05 6.76 -6.41
N ALA A 60 -10.10 6.73 -5.49
CA ALA A 60 -8.71 6.51 -5.86
C ALA A 60 -8.37 5.03 -5.74
N LEU A 61 -7.78 4.49 -6.80
CA LEU A 61 -7.30 3.11 -6.86
C LEU A 61 -5.78 3.12 -6.80
N PHE A 62 -5.22 2.35 -5.88
CA PHE A 62 -3.79 2.06 -5.83
C PHE A 62 -3.56 0.64 -6.31
N GLN A 63 -2.68 0.46 -7.29
CA GLN A 63 -2.36 -0.85 -7.85
C GLN A 63 -0.87 -1.04 -8.03
N ASN A 64 -0.38 -2.22 -7.64
CA ASN A 64 0.93 -2.72 -8.02
C ASN A 64 0.89 -4.26 -8.15
N SER A 65 2.03 -4.91 -8.26
CA SER A 65 2.13 -6.37 -8.36
C SER A 65 1.60 -7.11 -7.12
N GLN A 66 1.49 -6.45 -5.97
CA GLN A 66 1.12 -7.06 -4.69
C GLN A 66 -0.21 -6.54 -4.14
N ILE A 67 -0.61 -5.32 -4.48
CA ILE A 67 -1.75 -4.63 -3.88
C ILE A 67 -2.67 -4.07 -4.96
N ASP A 68 -3.97 -4.28 -4.77
CA ASP A 68 -5.04 -3.59 -5.48
C ASP A 68 -6.03 -3.08 -4.45
N ALA A 69 -6.07 -1.77 -4.24
CA ALA A 69 -6.83 -1.18 -3.14
C ALA A 69 -7.54 0.12 -3.51
N LYS A 70 -8.71 0.31 -2.93
CA LYS A 70 -9.42 1.58 -2.87
C LYS A 70 -8.90 2.40 -1.70
N VAL A 71 -8.51 3.63 -1.99
CA VAL A 71 -7.94 4.51 -0.98
C VAL A 71 -8.63 5.87 -0.96
N GLY A 72 -8.65 6.47 0.22
CA GLY A 72 -9.11 7.82 0.47
C GLY A 72 -8.22 8.51 1.51
N GLY A 73 -8.52 9.74 1.87
CA GLY A 73 -7.77 10.46 2.90
C GLY A 73 -7.14 11.75 2.41
N GLU A 74 -6.01 12.10 2.98
CA GLU A 74 -5.31 13.36 2.68
C GLU A 74 -3.79 13.18 2.86
N LEU A 75 -3.03 13.67 1.88
CA LEU A 75 -1.58 13.77 1.96
C LEU A 75 -1.14 15.23 1.93
N ASN A 76 -0.15 15.54 2.76
CA ASN A 76 0.55 16.81 2.76
C ASN A 76 2.00 16.58 2.35
N LEU A 77 2.47 17.31 1.34
CA LEU A 77 3.86 17.32 0.92
C LEU A 77 4.47 18.67 1.26
N ASN A 78 5.56 18.65 2.01
CA ASN A 78 6.31 19.84 2.34
C ASN A 78 7.80 19.64 2.07
N GLN A 79 8.40 20.57 1.32
CA GLN A 79 9.83 20.64 1.08
C GLN A 79 10.28 22.10 1.05
N ILE A 80 11.32 22.43 1.79
CA ILE A 80 11.91 23.77 1.81
C ILE A 80 13.27 23.72 1.13
N GLY A 81 13.34 24.28 -0.06
CA GLY A 81 14.59 24.32 -0.85
C GLY A 81 15.15 22.92 -1.09
N ASN A 82 16.42 22.75 -0.74
CA ASN A 82 17.15 21.48 -0.92
C ASN A 82 17.03 20.52 0.29
N GLN A 83 16.12 20.79 1.23
CA GLN A 83 15.86 19.86 2.34
C GLN A 83 15.09 18.63 1.84
N ASP A 84 15.09 17.58 2.66
CA ASP A 84 14.31 16.39 2.36
C ASP A 84 12.82 16.71 2.29
N MET A 85 12.10 16.02 1.42
CA MET A 85 10.66 16.12 1.32
C MET A 85 10.00 15.42 2.51
N ASN A 86 9.09 16.11 3.18
CA ASN A 86 8.31 15.60 4.29
C ASN A 86 6.90 15.25 3.83
N PHE A 87 6.41 14.13 4.32
CA PHE A 87 5.06 13.63 4.05
C PHE A 87 4.26 13.64 5.34
N GLY A 88 3.07 14.19 5.29
CA GLY A 88 2.12 14.20 6.40
C GLY A 88 0.74 13.75 5.95
N GLY A 89 -0.13 13.49 6.92
CA GLY A 89 -1.51 13.13 6.66
C GLY A 89 -1.81 11.65 6.87
N GLU A 90 -2.95 11.21 6.36
CA GLU A 90 -3.46 9.86 6.56
C GLU A 90 -4.18 9.35 5.30
N ILE A 91 -3.90 8.12 4.93
CA ILE A 91 -4.57 7.38 3.88
C ILE A 91 -5.40 6.27 4.52
N PHE A 92 -6.67 6.20 4.19
CA PHE A 92 -7.55 5.10 4.54
C PHE A 92 -7.61 4.11 3.38
N VAL A 93 -7.52 2.83 3.70
CA VAL A 93 -7.78 1.74 2.77
C VAL A 93 -9.18 1.21 3.10
N ASP A 94 -10.12 1.41 2.16
CA ASP A 94 -11.53 1.06 2.38
C ASP A 94 -11.83 -0.37 1.98
N ASP A 95 -11.18 -0.86 0.92
CA ASP A 95 -11.34 -2.21 0.39
C ASP A 95 -10.18 -2.52 -0.56
N GLY A 96 -9.84 -3.79 -0.69
CA GLY A 96 -8.79 -4.21 -1.61
C GLY A 96 -8.34 -5.64 -1.41
N ASN A 97 -7.27 -5.96 -2.11
CA ASN A 97 -6.59 -7.25 -2.01
C ASN A 97 -5.10 -7.04 -1.86
N VAL A 98 -4.45 -7.97 -1.18
CA VAL A 98 -3.00 -8.05 -1.12
C VAL A 98 -2.54 -9.47 -1.45
N PHE A 99 -1.61 -9.60 -2.38
CA PHE A 99 -0.99 -10.86 -2.73
C PHE A 99 0.27 -11.08 -1.87
N ALA A 100 0.21 -12.06 -1.01
CA ALA A 100 1.28 -12.44 -0.09
C ALA A 100 1.28 -13.95 0.13
N TYR A 101 2.44 -14.54 0.41
CA TYR A 101 2.59 -15.97 0.69
C TYR A 101 1.96 -16.90 -0.36
N MET A 102 2.01 -16.49 -1.65
CA MET A 102 1.41 -17.19 -2.79
C MET A 102 -0.13 -17.24 -2.78
N ASP A 103 -0.78 -16.44 -1.95
CA ASP A 103 -2.23 -16.35 -1.85
C ASP A 103 -2.73 -14.91 -1.98
N ASN A 104 -4.03 -14.78 -2.30
CA ASN A 104 -4.69 -13.50 -2.45
C ASN A 104 -5.58 -13.21 -1.23
N PHE A 105 -5.07 -12.39 -0.32
CA PHE A 105 -5.83 -11.93 0.84
C PHE A 105 -6.79 -10.83 0.43
N LYS A 106 -8.07 -11.00 0.71
CA LYS A 106 -9.18 -10.12 0.36
C LYS A 106 -9.58 -9.22 1.53
N GLY A 107 -10.39 -8.20 1.24
CA GLY A 107 -10.93 -7.30 2.23
C GLY A 107 -9.84 -6.49 2.94
N LEU A 108 -8.80 -6.07 2.20
CA LEU A 108 -7.74 -5.21 2.71
C LEU A 108 -8.34 -3.89 3.18
N GLN A 109 -8.19 -3.61 4.47
CA GLN A 109 -8.71 -2.42 5.14
C GLN A 109 -7.72 -1.89 6.17
N GLY A 110 -7.82 -0.61 6.48
CA GLY A 110 -7.05 0.02 7.54
C GLY A 110 -6.59 1.42 7.21
N HIS A 111 -5.47 1.83 7.78
CA HIS A 111 -4.93 3.17 7.58
C HIS A 111 -3.40 3.18 7.51
N ILE A 112 -2.90 4.22 6.86
CA ILE A 112 -1.49 4.52 6.67
C ILE A 112 -1.29 5.97 7.06
N SER A 113 -0.48 6.25 8.07
CA SER A 113 -0.23 7.59 8.57
C SER A 113 1.19 8.06 8.31
N PHE A 114 1.35 9.36 8.09
CA PHE A 114 2.61 10.03 7.82
C PHE A 114 2.83 11.14 8.85
N ASP A 115 4.00 11.19 9.47
CA ASP A 115 4.31 12.02 10.64
C ASP A 115 5.01 13.36 10.33
N ASN A 116 5.05 13.79 9.08
CA ASN A 116 5.77 14.96 8.58
C ASN A 116 7.30 14.87 8.67
N LYS A 117 7.85 13.65 8.64
CA LYS A 117 9.30 13.40 8.68
C LYS A 117 9.73 12.44 7.59
N GLY A 118 10.06 12.96 6.41
CA GLY A 118 10.49 12.13 5.30
C GLY A 118 9.37 11.17 4.84
N PHE A 119 9.75 10.09 4.15
CA PHE A 119 8.83 9.06 3.68
C PHE A 119 9.00 7.78 4.52
N ASN A 120 8.37 7.74 5.67
CA ASN A 120 8.32 6.56 6.53
C ASN A 120 6.90 6.36 7.10
N PRO A 121 5.95 5.91 6.27
CA PRO A 121 4.57 5.68 6.71
C PRO A 121 4.49 4.60 7.79
N VAL A 122 3.58 4.81 8.73
CA VAL A 122 3.16 3.81 9.71
C VAL A 122 1.87 3.18 9.23
N MET A 123 1.87 1.86 9.10
CA MET A 123 0.77 1.07 8.57
C MET A 123 0.05 0.31 9.68
N ASN A 124 -1.27 0.21 9.55
CA ASN A 124 -2.11 -0.70 10.31
C ASN A 124 -3.21 -1.22 9.39
N LEU A 125 -2.92 -2.33 8.72
CA LEU A 125 -3.77 -2.91 7.70
C LEU A 125 -4.14 -4.34 8.08
N VAL A 126 -5.33 -4.77 7.70
CA VAL A 126 -5.82 -6.14 7.87
C VAL A 126 -6.41 -6.65 6.56
N ALA A 127 -6.25 -7.94 6.31
CA ALA A 127 -6.86 -8.65 5.21
C ALA A 127 -7.11 -10.10 5.62
N HIS A 128 -7.79 -10.89 4.81
CA HIS A 128 -8.02 -12.31 5.09
C HIS A 128 -8.06 -13.13 3.81
N THR A 129 -7.77 -14.41 3.96
CA THR A 129 -8.07 -15.45 2.97
C THR A 129 -8.77 -16.61 3.65
N ASP A 130 -9.54 -17.39 2.88
CA ASP A 130 -10.18 -18.61 3.34
C ASP A 130 -9.59 -19.78 2.53
N ILE A 131 -8.97 -20.74 3.22
CA ILE A 131 -8.40 -21.96 2.62
C ILE A 131 -9.11 -23.15 3.23
N ASP A 132 -9.76 -23.97 2.41
CA ASP A 132 -10.70 -24.97 2.85
C ASP A 132 -11.78 -24.34 3.76
N ASP A 133 -11.87 -24.77 5.01
CA ASP A 133 -12.80 -24.23 6.01
C ASP A 133 -12.11 -23.31 7.02
N GLU A 134 -10.84 -22.94 6.78
CA GLU A 134 -10.04 -22.14 7.71
C GLU A 134 -9.84 -20.71 7.21
N ARG A 135 -10.19 -19.74 8.07
CA ARG A 135 -9.91 -18.32 7.80
C ARG A 135 -8.57 -17.92 8.37
N ILE A 136 -7.73 -17.42 7.48
CA ILE A 136 -6.43 -16.85 7.82
C ILE A 136 -6.49 -15.33 7.71
N ASN A 137 -6.21 -14.64 8.81
CA ASN A 137 -6.11 -13.19 8.88
C ASN A 137 -4.66 -12.76 8.73
N LEU A 138 -4.44 -11.76 7.88
CA LEU A 138 -3.16 -11.08 7.69
C LEU A 138 -3.26 -9.72 8.34
N ARG A 139 -2.28 -9.37 9.19
CA ARG A 139 -2.13 -8.02 9.76
C ARG A 139 -0.77 -7.47 9.40
N ILE A 140 -0.74 -6.24 8.91
CA ILE A 140 0.47 -5.51 8.52
C ILE A 140 0.54 -4.28 9.42
N ILE A 141 1.51 -4.24 10.34
CA ILE A 141 1.58 -3.22 11.39
C ILE A 141 3.01 -2.69 11.48
N GLY A 142 3.15 -1.40 11.72
CA GLY A 142 4.43 -0.76 11.96
C GLY A 142 4.84 0.21 10.87
N SER A 143 6.07 0.71 10.95
CA SER A 143 6.63 1.63 9.98
C SER A 143 7.25 0.87 8.80
N MET A 144 7.46 1.55 7.68
CA MET A 144 8.09 0.96 6.50
C MET A 144 9.50 0.41 6.80
N THR A 145 10.19 0.97 7.80
CA THR A 145 11.52 0.52 8.24
C THR A 145 11.49 -0.55 9.33
N ASP A 146 10.34 -0.76 9.95
CA ASP A 146 10.12 -1.74 11.02
C ASP A 146 8.69 -2.28 10.90
N LEU A 147 8.51 -3.14 9.91
CA LEU A 147 7.21 -3.69 9.52
C LEU A 147 7.05 -5.08 10.11
N ASP A 148 5.96 -5.28 10.84
CA ASP A 148 5.54 -6.57 11.37
C ASP A 148 4.37 -7.12 10.55
N ILE A 149 4.52 -8.36 10.07
CA ILE A 149 3.50 -9.07 9.31
C ILE A 149 3.08 -10.29 10.12
N VAL A 150 1.84 -10.30 10.59
CA VAL A 150 1.30 -11.32 11.48
C VAL A 150 0.21 -12.12 10.77
N LEU A 151 0.31 -13.44 10.82
CA LEU A 151 -0.70 -14.39 10.36
C LEU A 151 -1.41 -15.02 11.55
N GLU A 152 -2.73 -14.98 11.55
CA GLU A 152 -3.58 -15.56 12.59
C GLU A 152 -4.66 -16.44 11.97
N SER A 153 -4.84 -17.66 12.46
CA SER A 153 -5.94 -18.52 12.04
C SER A 153 -7.14 -18.41 12.98
N ALA A 154 -8.34 -18.60 12.47
CA ALA A 154 -9.56 -18.62 13.27
C ALA A 154 -9.56 -19.77 14.27
N SER A 155 -8.97 -20.92 13.93
CA SER A 155 -8.86 -22.11 14.78
C SER A 155 -7.65 -22.13 15.69
N GLY A 156 -6.78 -21.11 15.63
CA GLY A 156 -5.59 -20.99 16.49
C GLY A 156 -4.41 -21.87 16.06
N PHE A 157 -4.24 -22.10 14.77
CA PHE A 157 -3.06 -22.79 14.22
C PHE A 157 -1.80 -22.00 14.52
N SER A 158 -0.67 -22.69 14.61
CA SER A 158 0.63 -22.03 14.72
C SER A 158 1.00 -21.36 13.39
N GLU A 159 1.88 -20.38 13.42
CA GLU A 159 2.35 -19.69 12.22
C GLU A 159 2.92 -20.66 11.18
N SER A 160 3.67 -21.68 11.63
CA SER A 160 4.20 -22.72 10.75
C SER A 160 3.11 -23.55 10.07
N ASP A 161 2.03 -23.88 10.79
CA ASP A 161 0.91 -24.63 10.21
C ASP A 161 0.13 -23.75 9.20
N ILE A 162 -0.01 -22.45 9.49
CA ILE A 162 -0.63 -21.49 8.56
C ILE A 162 0.20 -21.37 7.28
N LEU A 163 1.53 -21.22 7.39
CA LEU A 163 2.42 -21.14 6.23
C LEU A 163 2.40 -22.42 5.40
N GLU A 164 2.30 -23.59 6.05
CA GLU A 164 2.14 -24.86 5.37
C GLU A 164 0.81 -24.91 4.61
N LEU A 165 -0.29 -24.49 5.24
CA LEU A 165 -1.62 -24.44 4.64
C LEU A 165 -1.65 -23.52 3.42
N LEU A 166 -1.11 -22.30 3.53
CA LEU A 166 -0.98 -21.35 2.42
C LEU A 166 -0.17 -21.91 1.24
N THR A 167 0.85 -22.71 1.52
CA THR A 167 1.73 -23.27 0.48
C THR A 167 1.12 -24.49 -0.20
N TRP A 168 0.46 -25.36 0.55
CA TRP A 168 -0.11 -26.62 0.04
C TRP A 168 -1.52 -26.43 -0.50
N GLY A 169 -2.34 -25.61 0.12
CA GLY A 169 -3.70 -25.31 -0.33
C GLY A 169 -3.72 -24.79 -1.76
N ASN A 170 -2.86 -23.84 -2.06
CA ASN A 170 -2.76 -23.25 -3.41
C ASN A 170 -2.29 -24.26 -4.50
N ARG A 171 -1.54 -25.30 -4.13
CA ARG A 171 -1.11 -26.34 -5.09
C ARG A 171 -2.27 -27.20 -5.60
N PHE A 172 -3.28 -27.42 -4.80
CA PHE A 172 -4.43 -28.22 -5.19
C PHE A 172 -5.42 -27.42 -6.04
N GLU A 173 -5.58 -26.14 -5.80
CA GLU A 173 -6.43 -25.27 -6.64
C GLU A 173 -5.85 -25.08 -8.06
N ASP A 174 -4.53 -24.91 -8.18
CA ASP A 174 -3.86 -24.68 -9.47
C ASP A 174 -3.82 -25.94 -10.35
N GLN A 175 -3.94 -27.14 -9.78
CA GLN A 175 -3.94 -28.40 -10.53
C GLN A 175 -5.32 -28.90 -10.96
N GLY A 176 -6.41 -28.20 -10.61
CA GLY A 176 -7.77 -28.58 -11.05
C GLY A 176 -8.20 -29.98 -10.64
N MET A 177 -7.61 -30.57 -9.60
CA MET A 177 -7.96 -31.87 -9.08
C MET A 177 -9.17 -31.77 -8.15
N SER A 178 -10.33 -31.69 -8.76
CA SER A 178 -11.59 -32.03 -8.12
C SER A 178 -11.47 -33.41 -7.46
N SER A 179 -11.61 -33.47 -6.14
CA SER A 179 -11.66 -34.72 -5.40
C SER A 179 -12.97 -35.45 -5.68
N THR A 180 -13.08 -36.07 -6.85
CA THR A 180 -14.20 -36.97 -7.16
C THR A 180 -13.75 -38.40 -6.96
N GLY A 181 -14.12 -38.94 -5.79
CA GLY A 181 -14.63 -40.28 -5.65
C GLY A 181 -13.66 -41.46 -5.83
N PHE A 182 -13.01 -41.88 -4.75
CA PHE A 182 -12.72 -43.30 -4.61
C PHE A 182 -14.05 -44.05 -4.35
N GLY A 183 -14.69 -44.42 -5.45
CA GLY A 183 -15.78 -45.40 -5.41
C GLY A 183 -15.21 -46.80 -5.10
N THR A 184 -15.54 -47.32 -3.95
CA THR A 184 -15.44 -48.74 -3.60
C THR A 184 -16.21 -49.58 -4.59
N GLN A 185 -15.52 -50.44 -5.34
CA GLN A 185 -16.14 -51.61 -5.99
C GLN A 185 -15.95 -52.85 -5.10
N THR A 186 -17.06 -53.38 -4.72
CA THR A 186 -17.25 -54.75 -4.16
C THR A 186 -16.91 -55.80 -5.17
#